data_382f242acded2909d11eea6e925f89e3
#
_entry.id   382f242acded2909d11eea6e925f89e3
#
_cell.length_a   1.000
_cell.length_b   1.000
_cell.length_c   1.000
_cell.angle_alpha   90.00
_cell.angle_beta   90.00
_cell.angle_gamma   90.00
#
_symmetry.space_group_name_H-M   'P 1'
#
loop_
_entity.id
_entity.type
_entity.pdbx_description
1 polymer ?
#
loop_
_entity_poly.entity_id
_entity_poly.type
_entity_poly.pdbx_seq_one_letter_code
_entity_poly.pdbx_strand_id
1 'polypeptide(L)'
;MKLLVFSDVHLDAPFRWAGPDLARKRRSALRAAVTRICHVAEQESVDAVLCAGDLYEHEYFTPDTAQFLRASFAELARPVFLAPGNHDWFGPRSLYAQVQWSPNVSVFREDRLQPVELAEGLTLWGAAHRAPANTDGFLERFVVDR
;
A
#
# COMPACT_ATOMS: atom_id res chain seq x y z
N MET A 1 -9.47 18.00 -6.95
CA MET A 1 -8.47 16.95 -6.67
C MET A 1 -8.94 15.62 -7.21
N LYS A 2 -8.09 14.87 -7.90
CA LYS A 2 -8.37 13.53 -8.45
C LYS A 2 -7.46 12.54 -7.71
N LEU A 3 -8.02 11.52 -7.09
CA LEU A 3 -7.29 10.49 -6.35
C LEU A 3 -7.45 9.14 -7.05
N LEU A 4 -6.37 8.36 -7.11
CA LEU A 4 -6.44 6.94 -7.44
C LEU A 4 -6.34 6.15 -6.13
N VAL A 5 -7.35 5.33 -5.87
CA VAL A 5 -7.39 4.48 -4.66
C VAL A 5 -7.43 3.02 -5.09
N PHE A 6 -6.62 2.19 -4.45
CA PHE A 6 -6.59 0.75 -4.66
C PHE A 6 -6.29 0.01 -3.35
N SER A 7 -6.57 -1.29 -3.31
CA SER A 7 -6.28 -2.21 -2.20
C SER A 7 -6.18 -3.64 -2.69
N ASP A 8 -5.86 -4.57 -1.80
CA ASP A 8 -6.01 -6.02 -1.98
C ASP A 8 -5.25 -6.59 -3.19
N VAL A 9 -4.02 -6.12 -3.41
CA VAL A 9 -3.17 -6.62 -4.51
C VAL A 9 -2.57 -7.97 -4.16
N HIS A 10 -2.19 -8.19 -2.89
CA HIS A 10 -1.61 -9.43 -2.38
C HIS A 10 -0.40 -9.93 -3.19
N LEU A 11 0.59 -9.05 -3.44
CA LEU A 11 1.84 -9.48 -4.08
C LEU A 11 2.46 -10.64 -3.31
N ASP A 12 3.07 -11.55 -4.02
CA ASP A 12 3.68 -12.79 -3.51
C ASP A 12 2.69 -13.78 -2.87
N ALA A 13 1.38 -13.63 -3.11
CA ALA A 13 0.41 -14.64 -2.71
C ALA A 13 0.85 -16.03 -3.18
N PRO A 14 0.86 -17.04 -2.29
CA PRO A 14 1.47 -18.34 -2.60
C PRO A 14 0.68 -19.18 -3.59
N PHE A 15 -0.62 -18.91 -3.77
CA PHE A 15 -1.51 -19.69 -4.65
C PHE A 15 -1.35 -21.21 -4.50
N ARG A 16 -1.36 -21.72 -3.26
CA ARG A 16 -1.08 -23.14 -2.92
C ARG A 16 -2.01 -24.14 -3.62
N TRP A 17 -3.20 -23.70 -4.03
CA TRP A 17 -4.18 -24.51 -4.76
C TRP A 17 -3.83 -24.67 -6.24
N ALA A 18 -2.90 -23.87 -6.76
CA ALA A 18 -2.50 -23.89 -8.16
C ALA A 18 -1.20 -24.67 -8.36
N GLY A 19 -1.05 -25.34 -9.51
CA GLY A 19 0.24 -25.89 -9.89
C GLY A 19 1.29 -24.78 -10.10
N PRO A 20 2.60 -25.15 -10.09
CA PRO A 20 3.70 -24.16 -10.10
C PRO A 20 3.63 -23.13 -11.23
N ASP A 21 3.28 -23.56 -12.43
CA ASP A 21 3.18 -22.67 -13.60
C ASP A 21 2.03 -21.68 -13.49
N LEU A 22 0.88 -22.12 -13.01
CA LEU A 22 -0.27 -21.25 -12.81
C LEU A 22 0.00 -20.27 -11.67
N ALA A 23 0.58 -20.73 -10.57
CA ALA A 23 0.96 -19.88 -9.46
C ALA A 23 1.94 -18.76 -9.91
N ARG A 24 2.95 -19.11 -10.72
CA ARG A 24 3.88 -18.13 -11.29
C ARG A 24 3.17 -17.12 -12.20
N LYS A 25 2.28 -17.57 -13.09
CA LYS A 25 1.48 -16.68 -13.94
C LYS A 25 0.62 -15.72 -13.12
N ARG A 26 -0.01 -16.20 -12.04
CA ARG A 26 -0.82 -15.37 -11.14
C ARG A 26 0.03 -14.28 -10.46
N ARG A 27 1.19 -14.64 -9.89
CA ARG A 27 2.09 -13.66 -9.28
C ARG A 27 2.59 -12.62 -10.29
N SER A 28 2.91 -13.02 -11.51
CA SER A 28 3.27 -12.07 -12.57
C SER A 28 2.11 -11.13 -12.92
N ALA A 29 0.87 -11.61 -12.92
CA ALA A 29 -0.32 -10.80 -13.16
C ALA A 29 -0.54 -9.76 -12.05
N LEU A 30 -0.26 -10.11 -10.78
CA LEU A 30 -0.33 -9.15 -9.67
C LEU A 30 0.69 -8.02 -9.83
N ARG A 31 1.93 -8.32 -10.22
CA ARG A 31 2.93 -7.30 -10.54
C ARG A 31 2.51 -6.41 -11.71
N ALA A 32 1.98 -7.02 -12.76
CA ALA A 32 1.43 -6.28 -13.90
C ALA A 32 0.27 -5.35 -13.48
N ALA A 33 -0.54 -5.75 -12.50
CA ALA A 33 -1.59 -4.89 -11.95
C ALA A 33 -1.02 -3.63 -11.28
N VAL A 34 0.04 -3.75 -10.46
CA VAL A 34 0.73 -2.58 -9.87
C VAL A 34 1.28 -1.66 -10.97
N THR A 35 1.97 -2.22 -11.96
CA THR A 35 2.46 -1.43 -13.11
C THR A 35 1.31 -0.71 -13.81
N ARG A 36 0.16 -1.38 -13.99
CA ARG A 36 -1.02 -0.77 -14.60
C ARG A 36 -1.61 0.35 -13.73
N ILE A 37 -1.64 0.17 -12.41
CA ILE A 37 -2.08 1.21 -11.46
C ILE A 37 -1.22 2.47 -11.61
N CYS A 38 0.11 2.32 -11.61
CA CYS A 38 1.03 3.43 -11.83
C CYS A 38 0.80 4.12 -13.17
N HIS A 39 0.65 3.36 -14.24
CA HIS A 39 0.38 3.90 -15.57
C HIS A 39 -0.95 4.67 -15.64
N VAL A 40 -2.02 4.15 -15.03
CA VAL A 40 -3.31 4.85 -14.94
C VAL A 40 -3.17 6.14 -14.14
N ALA A 41 -2.42 6.13 -13.04
CA ALA A 41 -2.18 7.33 -12.24
C ALA A 41 -1.54 8.45 -13.05
N GLU A 42 -0.59 8.11 -13.93
CA GLU A 42 0.04 9.07 -14.85
C GLU A 42 -0.90 9.51 -15.96
N GLN A 43 -1.53 8.56 -16.68
CA GLN A 43 -2.45 8.87 -17.78
C GLN A 43 -3.59 9.79 -17.34
N GLU A 44 -4.15 9.52 -16.16
CA GLU A 44 -5.25 10.29 -15.59
C GLU A 44 -4.80 11.56 -14.87
N SER A 45 -3.49 11.80 -14.78
CA SER A 45 -2.90 12.95 -14.09
C SER A 45 -3.50 13.13 -12.69
N VAL A 46 -3.53 12.05 -11.90
CA VAL A 46 -4.09 12.10 -10.54
C VAL A 46 -3.21 12.96 -9.62
N ASP A 47 -3.80 13.55 -8.62
CA ASP A 47 -3.09 14.39 -7.64
C ASP A 47 -2.36 13.55 -6.57
N ALA A 48 -2.91 12.37 -6.23
CA ALA A 48 -2.27 11.42 -5.33
C ALA A 48 -2.75 9.98 -5.57
N VAL A 49 -1.94 9.02 -5.11
CA VAL A 49 -2.23 7.58 -5.15
C VAL A 49 -2.33 7.05 -3.72
N LEU A 50 -3.39 6.31 -3.41
CA LEU A 50 -3.67 5.77 -2.09
C LEU A 50 -3.78 4.25 -2.16
N CYS A 51 -2.97 3.53 -1.37
CA CYS A 51 -3.14 2.10 -1.14
C CYS A 51 -3.81 1.88 0.21
N ALA A 52 -5.01 1.30 0.21
CA ALA A 52 -5.81 1.07 1.40
C ALA A 52 -5.61 -0.32 2.01
N GLY A 53 -4.40 -0.86 1.91
CA GLY A 53 -3.97 -2.10 2.56
C GLY A 53 -3.88 -3.32 1.65
N ASP A 54 -3.28 -4.37 2.20
CA ASP A 54 -3.11 -5.67 1.58
C ASP A 54 -2.37 -5.62 0.22
N LEU A 55 -1.31 -4.80 0.19
CA LEU A 55 -0.46 -4.63 -0.99
C LEU A 55 0.37 -5.89 -1.27
N TYR A 56 0.85 -6.56 -0.21
CA TYR A 56 1.67 -7.77 -0.32
C TYR A 56 1.37 -8.77 0.81
N GLU A 57 1.86 -10.00 0.67
CA GLU A 57 1.76 -11.02 1.72
C GLU A 57 2.98 -10.98 2.65
N HIS A 58 2.77 -10.61 3.91
CA HIS A 58 3.83 -10.38 4.90
C HIS A 58 4.78 -11.56 5.08
N GLU A 59 4.27 -12.79 5.00
CA GLU A 59 5.06 -14.01 5.21
C GLU A 59 5.83 -14.45 3.95
N TYR A 60 5.52 -13.90 2.78
CA TYR A 60 6.01 -14.41 1.49
C TYR A 60 6.76 -13.38 0.65
N PHE A 61 6.79 -12.11 1.04
CA PHE A 61 7.45 -11.10 0.25
C PHE A 61 8.97 -11.34 0.15
N THR A 62 9.53 -10.94 -0.96
CA THR A 62 10.96 -11.11 -1.25
C THR A 62 11.66 -9.76 -1.39
N PRO A 63 13.02 -9.71 -1.28
CA PRO A 63 13.77 -8.49 -1.59
C PRO A 63 13.49 -7.94 -3.00
N ASP A 64 13.19 -8.82 -3.95
CA ASP A 64 12.82 -8.44 -5.32
C ASP A 64 11.47 -7.70 -5.35
N THR A 65 10.49 -8.15 -4.58
CA THR A 65 9.20 -7.46 -4.43
C THR A 65 9.37 -6.08 -3.78
N ALA A 66 10.21 -5.99 -2.75
CA ALA A 66 10.53 -4.73 -2.10
C ALA A 66 11.17 -3.73 -3.09
N GLN A 67 12.12 -4.18 -3.89
CA GLN A 67 12.75 -3.34 -4.90
C GLN A 67 11.78 -2.94 -6.01
N PHE A 68 10.95 -3.87 -6.46
CA PHE A 68 9.91 -3.61 -7.47
C PHE A 68 8.96 -2.51 -7.01
N LEU A 69 8.40 -2.61 -5.81
CA LEU A 69 7.48 -1.60 -5.27
C LEU A 69 8.17 -0.24 -5.09
N ARG A 70 9.40 -0.26 -4.52
CA ARG A 70 10.19 0.96 -4.35
C ARG A 70 10.41 1.68 -5.69
N ALA A 71 10.82 0.94 -6.73
CA ALA A 71 11.07 1.51 -8.05
C ALA A 71 9.76 2.03 -8.68
N SER A 72 8.71 1.21 -8.68
CA SER A 72 7.41 1.58 -9.29
C SER A 72 6.83 2.86 -8.70
N PHE A 73 6.87 3.02 -7.37
CA PHE A 73 6.33 4.21 -6.73
C PHE A 73 7.28 5.42 -6.79
N ALA A 74 8.60 5.20 -6.84
CA ALA A 74 9.57 6.28 -7.01
C ALA A 74 9.47 6.97 -8.38
N GLU A 75 9.06 6.24 -9.41
CA GLU A 75 8.88 6.76 -10.76
C GLU A 75 7.63 7.66 -10.88
N LEU A 76 6.66 7.51 -9.97
CA LEU A 76 5.49 8.37 -9.96
C LEU A 76 5.86 9.79 -9.50
N ALA A 77 5.58 10.77 -10.31
CA ALA A 77 5.74 12.18 -9.94
C ALA A 77 4.57 12.69 -9.07
N ARG A 78 4.01 11.83 -8.22
CA ARG A 78 2.82 12.07 -7.38
C ARG A 78 3.04 11.55 -5.97
N PRO A 79 2.42 12.16 -4.96
CA PRO A 79 2.36 11.59 -3.62
C PRO A 79 1.70 10.20 -3.63
N VAL A 80 2.32 9.26 -2.94
CA VAL A 80 1.81 7.90 -2.73
C VAL A 80 1.66 7.69 -1.23
N PHE A 81 0.47 7.29 -0.79
CA PHE A 81 0.18 6.98 0.61
C PHE A 81 -0.15 5.51 0.75
N LEU A 82 0.57 4.84 1.65
CA LEU A 82 0.43 3.41 1.90
C LEU A 82 -0.11 3.21 3.33
N ALA A 83 -1.30 2.64 3.44
CA ALA A 83 -1.89 2.23 4.71
C ALA A 83 -1.81 0.70 4.82
N PRO A 84 -0.92 0.14 5.66
CA PRO A 84 -0.81 -1.31 5.84
C PRO A 84 -2.12 -1.94 6.29
N GLY A 85 -2.52 -3.04 5.63
CA GLY A 85 -3.67 -3.88 5.99
C GLY A 85 -3.30 -5.01 6.94
N ASN A 86 -4.17 -5.99 7.07
CA ASN A 86 -3.94 -7.13 7.96
C ASN A 86 -3.06 -8.23 7.32
N HIS A 87 -2.94 -8.30 6.01
CA HIS A 87 -2.00 -9.20 5.32
C HIS A 87 -0.60 -8.64 5.21
N ASP A 88 -0.43 -7.33 5.24
CA ASP A 88 0.84 -6.63 5.11
C ASP A 88 1.11 -5.66 6.28
N TRP A 89 0.67 -6.03 7.49
CA TRP A 89 0.72 -5.21 8.69
C TRP A 89 2.09 -4.59 8.97
N PHE A 90 2.09 -3.37 9.53
CA PHE A 90 3.31 -2.65 9.86
C PHE A 90 4.00 -3.21 11.10
N GLY A 91 5.26 -3.57 10.96
CA GLY A 91 6.11 -4.04 12.05
C GLY A 91 7.59 -3.95 11.67
N PRO A 92 8.52 -4.21 12.61
CA PRO A 92 9.95 -4.07 12.37
C PRO A 92 10.49 -4.92 11.21
N ARG A 93 9.82 -6.02 10.90
CA ARG A 93 10.18 -6.92 9.80
C ARG A 93 9.29 -6.79 8.58
N SER A 94 8.36 -5.83 8.55
CA SER A 94 7.54 -5.58 7.39
C SER A 94 8.37 -5.00 6.24
N LEU A 95 7.96 -5.25 5.02
CA LEU A 95 8.53 -4.64 3.83
C LEU A 95 8.54 -3.10 3.98
N TYR A 96 7.46 -2.55 4.52
CA TYR A 96 7.32 -1.12 4.76
C TYR A 96 8.41 -0.51 5.64
N ALA A 97 8.90 -1.26 6.64
CA ALA A 97 9.97 -0.82 7.55
C ALA A 97 11.37 -1.05 6.96
N GLN A 98 11.53 -2.04 6.08
CA GLN A 98 12.82 -2.41 5.51
C GLN A 98 13.19 -1.57 4.28
N VAL A 99 12.21 -1.03 3.57
CA VAL A 99 12.43 -0.25 2.34
C VAL A 99 12.74 1.21 2.69
N GLN A 100 13.81 1.71 2.11
CA GLN A 100 14.04 3.15 2.06
C GLN A 100 13.21 3.74 0.92
N TRP A 101 12.04 4.23 1.25
CA TRP A 101 11.11 4.83 0.30
C TRP A 101 11.61 6.16 -0.25
N SER A 102 11.21 6.47 -1.48
CA SER A 102 11.43 7.79 -2.10
C SER A 102 10.62 8.88 -1.39
N PRO A 103 11.03 10.15 -1.49
CA PRO A 103 10.38 11.26 -0.75
C PRO A 103 8.88 11.43 -1.06
N ASN A 104 8.41 10.96 -2.20
CA ASN A 104 7.00 11.03 -2.59
C ASN A 104 6.14 9.93 -1.95
N VAL A 105 6.73 8.94 -1.26
CA VAL A 105 6.00 7.82 -0.66
C VAL A 105 5.92 7.98 0.85
N SER A 106 4.72 7.99 1.38
CA SER A 106 4.41 8.05 2.82
C SER A 106 3.73 6.77 3.27
N VAL A 107 4.22 6.18 4.35
CA VAL A 107 3.63 4.97 4.96
C VAL A 107 3.03 5.33 6.30
N PHE A 108 1.74 5.04 6.52
CA PHE A 108 1.13 5.10 7.84
C PHE A 108 1.71 3.98 8.72
N ARG A 109 1.99 4.29 10.00
CA ARG A 109 2.73 3.37 10.89
C ARG A 109 2.01 3.07 12.19
N GLU A 110 1.00 3.88 12.52
CA GLU A 110 0.28 3.79 13.78
C GLU A 110 -1.09 3.14 13.59
N ASP A 111 -1.55 2.46 14.64
CA ASP A 111 -2.87 1.82 14.70
C ASP A 111 -4.00 2.81 15.03
N ARG A 112 -3.75 4.09 14.90
CA ARG A 112 -4.69 5.19 15.04
C ARG A 112 -4.63 6.10 13.83
N LEU A 113 -5.74 6.72 13.48
CA LEU A 113 -5.83 7.65 12.37
C LEU A 113 -4.90 8.86 12.60
N GLN A 114 -4.07 9.11 11.62
CA GLN A 114 -3.14 10.23 11.56
C GLN A 114 -3.48 11.14 10.39
N PRO A 115 -3.48 12.46 10.57
CA PRO A 115 -3.79 13.40 9.51
C PRO A 115 -2.58 13.63 8.60
N VAL A 116 -2.86 13.76 7.31
CA VAL A 116 -1.94 14.31 6.31
C VAL A 116 -2.70 15.33 5.47
N GLU A 117 -2.24 16.55 5.41
CA GLU A 117 -2.84 17.56 4.53
C GLU A 117 -2.49 17.25 3.08
N LEU A 118 -3.50 17.01 2.24
CA LEU A 118 -3.34 16.79 0.80
C LEU A 118 -3.40 18.07 -0.01
N ALA A 119 -4.22 19.01 0.44
CA ALA A 119 -4.38 20.34 -0.11
C ALA A 119 -5.05 21.23 0.94
N GLU A 120 -5.09 22.54 0.71
CA GLU A 120 -5.78 23.49 1.59
C GLU A 120 -7.23 23.04 1.84
N GLY A 121 -7.54 22.79 3.11
CA GLY A 121 -8.86 22.34 3.57
C GLY A 121 -9.19 20.86 3.26
N LEU A 122 -8.22 20.05 2.80
CA LEU A 122 -8.41 18.64 2.54
C LEU A 122 -7.39 17.79 3.29
N THR A 123 -7.85 17.03 4.26
CA THR A 123 -7.02 16.15 5.08
C THR A 123 -7.31 14.69 4.78
N LEU A 124 -6.25 13.91 4.49
CA LEU A 124 -6.28 12.46 4.46
C LEU A 124 -6.02 11.92 5.87
N TRP A 125 -6.87 11.02 6.35
CA TRP A 125 -6.67 10.31 7.61
C TRP A 125 -6.32 8.85 7.31
N GLY A 126 -5.17 8.40 7.78
CA GLY A 126 -4.69 7.04 7.56
C GLY A 126 -4.21 6.38 8.83
N ALA A 127 -4.34 5.06 8.88
CA ALA A 127 -3.85 4.20 9.95
C ALA A 127 -3.19 2.96 9.36
N ALA A 128 -2.51 2.18 10.19
CA ALA A 128 -1.88 0.92 9.82
C ALA A 128 -2.37 -0.21 10.73
N HIS A 129 -2.63 -1.38 10.17
CA HIS A 129 -2.65 -2.59 10.97
C HIS A 129 -1.24 -2.86 11.54
N ARG A 130 -1.16 -3.22 12.82
CA ARG A 130 0.10 -3.53 13.53
C ARG A 130 0.26 -5.02 13.80
N ALA A 131 -0.76 -5.81 13.45
CA ALA A 131 -0.78 -7.26 13.58
C ALA A 131 -1.79 -7.87 12.61
N PRO A 132 -1.67 -9.17 12.26
CA PRO A 132 -2.55 -9.80 11.27
C PRO A 132 -4.02 -9.93 11.72
N ALA A 133 -4.28 -9.87 13.01
CA ALA A 133 -5.62 -10.02 13.58
C ALA A 133 -6.12 -8.78 14.32
N ASN A 134 -5.39 -7.68 14.28
CA ASN A 134 -5.78 -6.43 14.92
C ASN A 134 -6.64 -5.62 13.97
N THR A 135 -7.95 -5.76 14.11
CA THR A 135 -8.96 -5.01 13.36
C THR A 135 -9.74 -4.06 14.24
N ASP A 136 -9.20 -3.72 15.40
CA ASP A 136 -9.90 -2.90 16.39
C ASP A 136 -10.17 -1.52 15.82
N GLY A 137 -11.41 -1.11 16.01
CA GLY A 137 -12.05 0.03 15.39
C GLY A 137 -11.24 1.32 15.33
N PHE A 138 -10.48 1.53 14.27
CA PHE A 138 -9.76 2.78 14.01
C PHE A 138 -10.63 4.03 14.16
N LEU A 139 -11.95 3.88 14.03
CA LEU A 139 -12.93 4.96 14.10
C LEU A 139 -13.63 5.10 15.45
N GLU A 140 -13.48 4.15 16.40
CA GLU A 140 -14.25 4.15 17.65
C GLU A 140 -14.09 5.42 18.50
N ARG A 141 -12.93 6.07 18.43
CA ARG A 141 -12.63 7.28 19.18
C ARG A 141 -12.16 8.43 18.30
N PHE A 142 -12.44 8.28 17.00
CA PHE A 142 -12.01 9.28 16.05
C PHE A 142 -12.92 10.50 16.04
N VAL A 143 -12.33 11.65 16.30
CA VAL A 143 -13.00 12.96 16.25
C VAL A 143 -12.14 13.89 15.39
N VAL A 144 -12.75 14.56 14.44
CA VAL A 144 -12.11 15.65 13.71
C VAL A 144 -12.35 16.93 14.48
N ASP A 145 -11.30 17.43 15.13
CA ASP A 145 -11.33 18.78 15.70
C ASP A 145 -11.32 19.79 14.54
N ARG A 146 -12.38 20.61 14.47
CA ARG A 146 -12.53 21.67 13.46
C ARG A 146 -11.96 22.97 13.96
#